data_821f7e9751c98f85f84dfb3bd763d24f
#
_entry.id   821f7e9751c98f85f84dfb3bd763d24f
#
_cell.length_a   1.000
_cell.length_b   1.000
_cell.length_c   1.000
_cell.angle_alpha   90.00
_cell.angle_beta   90.00
_cell.angle_gamma   90.00
#
_symmetry.space_group_name_H-M   'P 1'
#
loop_
_entity.id
_entity.type
_entity.pdbx_description
1 polymer ?
#
loop_
_entity_poly.entity_id
_entity_poly.type
_entity_poly.pdbx_seq_one_letter_code
_entity_poly.pdbx_strand_id
1 'polypeptide(L)'
;MNANNPAVRRIYLDDRRPKRDDILADALRGLSANPKRLPSKYFYDARGSELFERICEQPEYYPTRVELAIMHDHIDAIAAALGPDVRLVEYGSGAGVKTRLLLRHLESPVAYVPVEISRTAVSESVASLGSEFPRIEMLPVCADFTKPIALPRAARAPRQTVVYFPGSTLGNFDPEFALRLLKQMRSEARQGGGVLDGGVLIGVDLVKDKTVLEAAYNDAAGVTAAFTLNLLVRLNREIGADFDLDGFHHRARYNVLAGRIETHIVSNRDQDVHIDGRTFHFARGEAMLVEYSCKYTLESFARLATRAGFRVAEVWTDPARQFSVQWLICD
;
A
#
# COMPACT_ATOMS: atom_id res chain seq x y z
N MET A 1 -11.48 -32.32 -36.21
CA MET A 1 -11.86 -32.34 -34.79
C MET A 1 -10.80 -31.56 -34.04
N ASN A 2 -11.07 -30.27 -33.81
CA ASN A 2 -10.14 -29.35 -33.12
C ASN A 2 -10.37 -29.42 -31.62
N ALA A 3 -9.46 -30.07 -30.92
CA ALA A 3 -9.38 -30.07 -29.45
C ALA A 3 -8.16 -29.26 -29.02
N ASN A 4 -8.26 -27.93 -29.04
CA ASN A 4 -7.35 -27.04 -28.32
C ASN A 4 -8.14 -25.80 -27.90
N ASN A 5 -9.02 -25.98 -26.91
CA ASN A 5 -9.54 -24.88 -26.11
C ASN A 5 -8.68 -24.83 -24.86
N PRO A 6 -7.79 -23.82 -24.68
CA PRO A 6 -7.07 -23.70 -23.43
C PRO A 6 -8.12 -23.42 -22.37
N ALA A 7 -8.31 -24.39 -21.47
CA ALA A 7 -9.20 -24.24 -20.32
C ALA A 7 -8.92 -22.90 -19.66
N VAL A 8 -9.89 -21.99 -19.72
CA VAL A 8 -9.89 -20.75 -18.94
C VAL A 8 -9.74 -21.18 -17.49
N ARG A 9 -8.53 -21.09 -16.94
CA ARG A 9 -8.30 -21.37 -15.53
C ARG A 9 -9.19 -20.41 -14.76
N ARG A 10 -10.20 -20.94 -14.08
CA ARG A 10 -11.02 -20.15 -13.16
C ARG A 10 -10.08 -19.64 -12.06
N ILE A 11 -9.80 -18.34 -12.10
CA ILE A 11 -9.06 -17.66 -11.04
C ILE A 11 -10.02 -17.60 -9.84
N TYR A 12 -9.66 -18.28 -8.76
CA TYR A 12 -10.43 -18.23 -7.52
C TYR A 12 -9.97 -17.02 -6.70
N LEU A 13 -10.86 -16.08 -6.48
CA LEU A 13 -10.62 -14.91 -5.62
C LEU A 13 -10.98 -15.27 -4.16
N ASP A 14 -9.98 -15.24 -3.28
CA ASP A 14 -10.20 -15.31 -1.84
C ASP A 14 -10.62 -13.92 -1.33
N ASP A 15 -11.92 -13.73 -1.02
CA ASP A 15 -12.51 -12.44 -0.67
C ASP A 15 -12.70 -12.31 0.85
N ARG A 16 -11.81 -11.56 1.49
CA ARG A 16 -11.81 -11.26 2.95
C ARG A 16 -11.85 -9.75 3.23
N ARG A 17 -12.56 -8.98 2.40
CA ARG A 17 -12.67 -7.52 2.57
C ARG A 17 -13.25 -7.12 3.93
N PRO A 18 -12.92 -5.90 4.44
CA PRO A 18 -13.62 -5.31 5.56
C PRO A 18 -15.12 -5.24 5.30
N LYS A 19 -15.92 -5.64 6.29
CA LYS A 19 -17.37 -5.54 6.24
C LYS A 19 -17.82 -4.15 6.68
N ARG A 20 -19.09 -3.80 6.40
CA ARG A 20 -19.72 -2.56 6.88
C ARG A 20 -19.56 -2.36 8.39
N ASP A 21 -19.73 -3.39 9.18
CA ASP A 21 -19.60 -3.35 10.63
C ASP A 21 -18.18 -3.02 11.08
N ASP A 22 -17.14 -3.46 10.33
CA ASP A 22 -15.75 -3.09 10.61
C ASP A 22 -15.52 -1.59 10.37
N ILE A 23 -16.08 -1.03 9.29
CA ILE A 23 -15.98 0.39 8.95
C ILE A 23 -16.67 1.25 10.03
N LEU A 24 -17.87 0.87 10.43
CA LEU A 24 -18.62 1.55 11.47
C LEU A 24 -17.87 1.52 12.80
N ALA A 25 -17.39 0.35 13.24
CA ALA A 25 -16.65 0.22 14.48
C ALA A 25 -15.35 1.05 14.50
N ASP A 26 -14.60 1.07 13.40
CA ASP A 26 -13.38 1.89 13.25
C ASP A 26 -13.72 3.38 13.25
N ALA A 27 -14.80 3.81 12.58
CA ALA A 27 -15.25 5.20 12.54
C ALA A 27 -15.68 5.68 13.93
N LEU A 28 -16.55 4.93 14.62
CA LEU A 28 -17.00 5.28 15.96
C LEU A 28 -15.84 5.38 16.95
N ARG A 29 -14.90 4.44 16.92
CA ARG A 29 -13.71 4.46 17.77
C ARG A 29 -12.80 5.65 17.44
N GLY A 30 -12.55 5.91 16.16
CA GLY A 30 -11.66 6.96 15.72
C GLY A 30 -12.19 8.36 15.97
N LEU A 31 -13.49 8.58 15.77
CA LEU A 31 -14.16 9.87 16.05
C LEU A 31 -14.34 10.13 17.54
N SER A 32 -14.40 9.09 18.37
CA SER A 32 -14.41 9.22 19.84
C SER A 32 -13.03 9.46 20.45
N ALA A 33 -11.96 9.30 19.67
CA ALA A 33 -10.59 9.53 20.13
C ALA A 33 -10.29 11.05 20.26
N ASN A 34 -9.32 11.38 21.10
CA ASN A 34 -8.78 12.74 21.21
C ASN A 34 -7.25 12.69 21.09
N PRO A 35 -6.65 13.20 20.01
CA PRO A 35 -7.29 13.77 18.81
C PRO A 35 -8.06 12.73 17.97
N LYS A 36 -9.07 13.18 17.22
CA LYS A 36 -9.83 12.35 16.29
C LYS A 36 -8.93 11.81 15.18
N ARG A 37 -9.22 10.58 14.73
CA ARG A 37 -8.46 9.93 13.65
C ARG A 37 -9.31 8.89 12.92
N LEU A 38 -9.01 8.66 11.65
CA LEU A 38 -9.60 7.58 10.85
C LEU A 38 -8.51 6.79 10.11
N PRO A 39 -8.68 5.49 9.91
CA PRO A 39 -7.69 4.67 9.18
C PRO A 39 -7.64 5.02 7.68
N SER A 40 -6.44 5.22 7.14
CA SER A 40 -6.20 5.53 5.71
C SER A 40 -6.63 4.42 4.75
N LYS A 41 -6.76 3.16 5.19
CA LYS A 41 -7.27 2.06 4.36
C LYS A 41 -8.65 2.33 3.76
N TYR A 42 -9.43 3.22 4.35
CA TYR A 42 -10.75 3.61 3.85
C TYR A 42 -10.72 4.65 2.74
N PHE A 43 -9.57 5.17 2.37
CA PHE A 43 -9.43 5.97 1.14
C PHE A 43 -9.70 5.14 -0.12
N TYR A 44 -9.36 3.84 -0.11
CA TYR A 44 -9.31 2.96 -1.28
C TYR A 44 -10.64 2.23 -1.51
N ASP A 45 -11.71 2.99 -1.85
CA ASP A 45 -12.85 2.47 -2.61
C ASP A 45 -12.59 2.62 -4.12
N ALA A 46 -13.52 2.27 -4.98
CA ALA A 46 -13.34 2.41 -6.43
C ALA A 46 -12.95 3.83 -6.84
N ARG A 47 -13.64 4.85 -6.29
CA ARG A 47 -13.35 6.26 -6.56
C ARG A 47 -11.99 6.69 -6.00
N GLY A 48 -11.67 6.26 -4.78
CA GLY A 48 -10.38 6.53 -4.15
C GLY A 48 -9.22 5.93 -4.94
N SER A 49 -9.37 4.73 -5.47
CA SER A 49 -8.35 4.10 -6.34
C SER A 49 -8.11 4.91 -7.61
N GLU A 50 -9.16 5.36 -8.30
CA GLU A 50 -9.04 6.26 -9.46
C GLU A 50 -8.33 7.58 -9.12
N LEU A 51 -8.68 8.18 -7.96
CA LEU A 51 -8.05 9.42 -7.50
C LEU A 51 -6.57 9.19 -7.16
N PHE A 52 -6.21 8.04 -6.58
CA PHE A 52 -4.82 7.71 -6.31
C PHE A 52 -4.00 7.53 -7.60
N GLU A 53 -4.54 6.90 -8.63
CA GLU A 53 -3.90 6.83 -9.94
C GLU A 53 -3.63 8.23 -10.50
N ARG A 54 -4.60 9.14 -10.40
CA ARG A 54 -4.43 10.55 -10.80
C ARG A 54 -3.42 11.31 -9.93
N ILE A 55 -3.29 10.99 -8.63
CA ILE A 55 -2.21 11.52 -7.79
C ILE A 55 -0.86 11.08 -8.35
N CYS A 56 -0.70 9.82 -8.73
CA CYS A 56 0.55 9.31 -9.30
C CYS A 56 0.98 10.02 -10.60
N GLU A 57 0.05 10.68 -11.30
CA GLU A 57 0.30 11.48 -12.51
C GLU A 57 0.68 12.93 -12.21
N GLN A 58 0.45 13.42 -10.97
CA GLN A 58 0.75 14.81 -10.64
C GLN A 58 2.27 15.09 -10.65
N PRO A 59 2.68 16.25 -11.19
CA PRO A 59 4.10 16.60 -11.26
C PRO A 59 4.77 16.70 -9.88
N GLU A 60 4.02 17.06 -8.83
CA GLU A 60 4.52 17.18 -7.47
C GLU A 60 4.69 15.80 -6.80
N TYR A 61 3.92 14.77 -7.22
CA TYR A 61 3.96 13.45 -6.61
C TYR A 61 5.10 12.60 -7.20
N TYR A 62 6.33 12.85 -6.72
CA TYR A 62 7.55 12.19 -7.20
C TYR A 62 7.65 10.69 -6.86
N PRO A 63 7.05 10.14 -5.75
CA PRO A 63 7.39 8.79 -5.28
C PRO A 63 7.21 7.71 -6.34
N THR A 64 6.09 7.71 -7.07
CA THR A 64 5.81 6.71 -8.12
C THR A 64 6.82 6.77 -9.26
N ARG A 65 7.13 7.98 -9.74
CA ARG A 65 8.06 8.16 -10.87
C ARG A 65 9.48 7.78 -10.49
N VAL A 66 9.93 8.18 -9.30
CA VAL A 66 11.29 7.90 -8.84
C VAL A 66 11.48 6.42 -8.57
N GLU A 67 10.52 5.76 -7.88
CA GLU A 67 10.57 4.32 -7.65
C GLU A 67 10.59 3.54 -8.98
N LEU A 68 9.75 3.93 -9.94
CA LEU A 68 9.72 3.28 -11.27
C LEU A 68 11.03 3.47 -12.01
N ALA A 69 11.66 4.66 -11.94
CA ALA A 69 12.98 4.91 -12.54
C ALA A 69 14.05 4.02 -11.89
N ILE A 70 14.10 3.92 -10.56
CA ILE A 70 15.02 3.02 -9.85
C ILE A 70 14.83 1.58 -10.33
N MET A 71 13.58 1.12 -10.41
CA MET A 71 13.30 -0.23 -10.89
C MET A 71 13.75 -0.45 -12.33
N HIS A 72 13.53 0.52 -13.23
CA HIS A 72 14.01 0.42 -14.61
C HIS A 72 15.53 0.35 -14.71
N ASP A 73 16.23 1.22 -13.97
CA ASP A 73 17.69 1.31 -14.03
C ASP A 73 18.38 0.08 -13.41
N HIS A 74 17.72 -0.62 -12.48
CA HIS A 74 18.32 -1.71 -11.70
C HIS A 74 17.57 -3.04 -11.81
N ILE A 75 16.64 -3.18 -12.76
CA ILE A 75 15.71 -4.32 -12.81
C ILE A 75 16.42 -5.68 -12.90
N ASP A 76 17.50 -5.77 -13.68
CA ASP A 76 18.26 -7.03 -13.83
C ASP A 76 18.98 -7.39 -12.53
N ALA A 77 19.54 -6.41 -11.83
CA ALA A 77 20.17 -6.60 -10.51
C ALA A 77 19.14 -7.01 -9.45
N ILE A 78 17.95 -6.36 -9.47
CA ILE A 78 16.84 -6.72 -8.61
C ILE A 78 16.41 -8.17 -8.87
N ALA A 79 16.15 -8.53 -10.12
CA ALA A 79 15.73 -9.88 -10.48
C ALA A 79 16.79 -10.95 -10.10
N ALA A 80 18.07 -10.66 -10.33
CA ALA A 80 19.18 -11.52 -9.93
C ALA A 80 19.26 -11.72 -8.40
N ALA A 81 19.05 -10.64 -7.62
CA ALA A 81 19.03 -10.71 -6.15
C ALA A 81 17.86 -11.56 -5.61
N LEU A 82 16.71 -11.53 -6.29
CA LEU A 82 15.54 -12.34 -5.95
C LEU A 82 15.71 -13.81 -6.39
N GLY A 83 16.49 -14.06 -7.44
CA GLY A 83 16.76 -15.39 -7.96
C GLY A 83 15.58 -16.08 -8.64
N PRO A 84 15.74 -17.37 -9.05
CA PRO A 84 14.72 -18.09 -9.81
C PRO A 84 13.60 -18.66 -8.95
N ASP A 85 12.52 -19.10 -9.62
CA ASP A 85 11.42 -19.89 -9.06
C ASP A 85 10.75 -19.23 -7.83
N VAL A 86 10.60 -17.91 -7.85
CA VAL A 86 9.98 -17.18 -6.72
C VAL A 86 8.45 -17.26 -6.76
N ARG A 87 7.83 -17.30 -5.58
CA ARG A 87 6.44 -16.89 -5.37
C ARG A 87 6.45 -15.43 -4.94
N LEU A 88 5.91 -14.55 -5.78
CA LEU A 88 5.80 -13.12 -5.50
C LEU A 88 4.48 -12.81 -4.80
N VAL A 89 4.53 -12.29 -3.59
CA VAL A 89 3.36 -11.84 -2.81
C VAL A 89 3.40 -10.32 -2.76
N GLU A 90 2.42 -9.64 -3.34
CA GLU A 90 2.41 -8.17 -3.35
C GLU A 90 1.32 -7.62 -2.46
N TYR A 91 1.68 -6.68 -1.59
CA TYR A 91 0.76 -5.94 -0.76
C TYR A 91 0.39 -4.61 -1.40
N GLY A 92 -0.90 -4.46 -1.76
CA GLY A 92 -1.38 -3.28 -2.48
C GLY A 92 -0.99 -3.29 -3.95
N SER A 93 -1.56 -4.19 -4.74
CA SER A 93 -1.17 -4.40 -6.16
C SER A 93 -1.46 -3.22 -7.09
N GLY A 94 -2.42 -2.33 -6.74
CA GLY A 94 -2.77 -1.15 -7.52
C GLY A 94 -2.88 -1.42 -9.03
N ALA A 95 -2.38 -0.47 -9.85
CA ALA A 95 -2.39 -0.59 -11.32
C ALA A 95 -1.38 -1.61 -11.90
N GLY A 96 -0.54 -2.22 -11.08
CA GLY A 96 0.37 -3.30 -11.47
C GLY A 96 1.52 -2.91 -12.43
N VAL A 97 1.81 -1.63 -12.62
CA VAL A 97 2.86 -1.17 -13.56
C VAL A 97 4.25 -1.67 -13.14
N LYS A 98 4.59 -1.47 -11.87
CA LYS A 98 5.88 -1.91 -11.29
C LYS A 98 5.97 -3.43 -11.23
N THR A 99 4.87 -4.09 -10.91
CA THR A 99 4.75 -5.54 -10.87
C THR A 99 4.96 -6.17 -12.24
N ARG A 100 4.38 -5.59 -13.28
CA ARG A 100 4.57 -6.02 -14.66
C ARG A 100 6.04 -5.96 -15.07
N LEU A 101 6.73 -4.86 -14.72
CA LEU A 101 8.17 -4.72 -14.95
C LEU A 101 8.95 -5.82 -14.24
N LEU A 102 8.66 -6.08 -12.95
CA LEU A 102 9.33 -7.11 -12.17
C LEU A 102 9.08 -8.52 -12.74
N LEU A 103 7.82 -8.88 -13.01
CA LEU A 103 7.46 -10.21 -13.51
C LEU A 103 8.09 -10.55 -14.87
N ARG A 104 8.36 -9.54 -15.72
CA ARG A 104 9.03 -9.74 -17.02
C ARG A 104 10.50 -10.13 -16.88
N HIS A 105 11.17 -9.73 -15.79
CA HIS A 105 12.60 -9.94 -15.58
C HIS A 105 12.91 -11.06 -14.57
N LEU A 106 11.92 -11.49 -13.78
CA LEU A 106 12.11 -12.63 -12.88
C LEU A 106 12.34 -13.93 -13.67
N GLU A 107 13.31 -14.72 -13.21
CA GLU A 107 13.59 -16.03 -13.78
C GLU A 107 12.56 -17.08 -13.30
N SER A 108 11.72 -17.56 -14.23
CA SER A 108 10.75 -18.64 -14.00
C SER A 108 9.83 -18.46 -12.77
N PRO A 109 9.22 -17.29 -12.54
CA PRO A 109 8.39 -17.10 -11.35
C PRO A 109 7.26 -18.12 -11.29
N VAL A 110 7.01 -18.67 -10.09
CA VAL A 110 6.07 -19.76 -9.86
C VAL A 110 4.64 -19.28 -9.77
N ALA A 111 4.43 -18.27 -8.95
CA ALA A 111 3.12 -17.70 -8.71
C ALA A 111 3.20 -16.22 -8.35
N TYR A 112 2.13 -15.50 -8.64
CA TYR A 112 1.89 -14.14 -8.19
C TYR A 112 0.64 -14.11 -7.30
N VAL A 113 0.79 -13.55 -6.10
CA VAL A 113 -0.23 -13.46 -5.06
C VAL A 113 -0.47 -11.99 -4.75
N PRO A 114 -1.31 -11.28 -5.53
CA PRO A 114 -1.71 -9.92 -5.17
C PRO A 114 -2.64 -9.95 -3.95
N VAL A 115 -2.32 -9.14 -2.95
CA VAL A 115 -3.16 -8.90 -1.76
C VAL A 115 -3.65 -7.46 -1.82
N GLU A 116 -4.95 -7.26 -2.00
CA GLU A 116 -5.54 -5.95 -2.21
C GLU A 116 -6.90 -5.85 -1.51
N ILE A 117 -7.17 -4.70 -0.90
CA ILE A 117 -8.43 -4.47 -0.18
C ILE A 117 -9.60 -4.18 -1.13
N SER A 118 -9.32 -3.67 -2.33
CA SER A 118 -10.30 -3.41 -3.38
C SER A 118 -10.50 -4.63 -4.27
N ARG A 119 -11.70 -5.22 -4.23
CA ARG A 119 -12.05 -6.38 -5.07
C ARG A 119 -11.94 -6.06 -6.56
N THR A 120 -12.39 -4.88 -6.97
CA THR A 120 -12.34 -4.44 -8.37
C THR A 120 -10.88 -4.35 -8.83
N ALA A 121 -10.04 -3.64 -8.08
CA ALA A 121 -8.63 -3.47 -8.41
C ALA A 121 -7.87 -4.81 -8.51
N VAL A 122 -8.05 -5.73 -7.56
CA VAL A 122 -7.38 -7.04 -7.63
C VAL A 122 -7.87 -7.88 -8.81
N SER A 123 -9.16 -7.82 -9.13
CA SER A 123 -9.73 -8.59 -10.26
C SER A 123 -9.23 -8.07 -11.60
N GLU A 124 -9.18 -6.76 -11.79
CA GLU A 124 -8.68 -6.12 -13.02
C GLU A 124 -7.17 -6.34 -13.19
N SER A 125 -6.39 -6.17 -12.12
CA SER A 125 -4.95 -6.45 -12.11
C SER A 125 -4.64 -7.88 -12.53
N VAL A 126 -5.32 -8.86 -11.93
CA VAL A 126 -5.11 -10.27 -12.22
C VAL A 126 -5.58 -10.66 -13.63
N ALA A 127 -6.68 -10.09 -14.13
CA ALA A 127 -7.13 -10.33 -15.49
C ALA A 127 -6.10 -9.82 -16.52
N SER A 128 -5.57 -8.61 -16.30
CA SER A 128 -4.54 -8.02 -17.15
C SER A 128 -3.23 -8.81 -17.10
N LEU A 129 -2.67 -9.05 -15.89
CA LEU A 129 -1.41 -9.75 -15.72
C LEU A 129 -1.49 -11.23 -16.12
N GLY A 130 -2.61 -11.91 -15.83
CA GLY A 130 -2.80 -13.31 -16.19
C GLY A 130 -2.83 -13.56 -17.70
N SER A 131 -3.34 -12.62 -18.49
CA SER A 131 -3.29 -12.70 -19.95
C SER A 131 -1.87 -12.51 -20.51
N GLU A 132 -1.08 -11.63 -19.88
CA GLU A 132 0.30 -11.34 -20.28
C GLU A 132 1.28 -12.43 -19.81
N PHE A 133 1.04 -13.01 -18.63
CA PHE A 133 1.92 -14.01 -18.01
C PHE A 133 1.22 -15.37 -17.83
N PRO A 134 0.84 -16.10 -18.91
CA PRO A 134 0.01 -17.31 -18.81
C PRO A 134 0.72 -18.49 -18.10
N ARG A 135 2.03 -18.42 -17.91
CA ARG A 135 2.81 -19.46 -17.19
C ARG A 135 2.89 -19.20 -15.68
N ILE A 136 2.56 -18.01 -15.23
CA ILE A 136 2.58 -17.65 -13.80
C ILE A 136 1.19 -17.96 -13.23
N GLU A 137 1.17 -18.70 -12.12
CA GLU A 137 -0.09 -18.97 -11.42
C GLU A 137 -0.57 -17.70 -10.70
N MET A 138 -1.80 -17.25 -11.01
CA MET A 138 -2.41 -16.07 -10.38
C MET A 138 -3.28 -16.50 -9.19
N LEU A 139 -2.93 -16.06 -7.98
CA LEU A 139 -3.55 -16.44 -6.72
C LEU A 139 -4.05 -15.21 -5.94
N PRO A 140 -5.05 -14.48 -6.45
CA PRO A 140 -5.49 -13.22 -5.84
C PRO A 140 -6.17 -13.41 -4.48
N VAL A 141 -5.85 -12.51 -3.55
CA VAL A 141 -6.44 -12.41 -2.22
C VAL A 141 -7.00 -11.01 -2.02
N CYS A 142 -8.32 -10.90 -1.84
CA CYS A 142 -8.95 -9.63 -1.50
C CYS A 142 -9.03 -9.50 0.03
N ALA A 143 -8.07 -8.80 0.65
CA ALA A 143 -7.94 -8.70 2.09
C ALA A 143 -7.25 -7.42 2.55
N ASP A 144 -7.47 -7.08 3.82
CA ASP A 144 -6.69 -6.07 4.55
C ASP A 144 -5.37 -6.69 5.01
N PHE A 145 -4.26 -6.37 4.33
CA PHE A 145 -2.93 -6.89 4.63
C PHE A 145 -2.38 -6.46 6.01
N THR A 146 -3.04 -5.51 6.67
CA THR A 146 -2.69 -5.13 8.05
C THR A 146 -3.08 -6.20 9.08
N LYS A 147 -3.80 -7.23 8.65
CA LYS A 147 -4.19 -8.41 9.42
C LYS A 147 -3.44 -9.63 8.90
N PRO A 148 -3.16 -10.64 9.76
CA PRO A 148 -2.55 -11.89 9.30
C PRO A 148 -3.36 -12.54 8.18
N ILE A 149 -2.67 -12.94 7.10
CA ILE A 149 -3.27 -13.55 5.92
C ILE A 149 -2.70 -14.97 5.76
N ALA A 150 -3.59 -15.97 5.63
CA ALA A 150 -3.17 -17.27 5.16
C ALA A 150 -2.96 -17.20 3.64
N LEU A 151 -1.71 -17.20 3.19
CA LEU A 151 -1.38 -17.15 1.78
C LEU A 151 -1.76 -18.44 1.07
N PRO A 152 -2.34 -18.38 -0.16
CA PRO A 152 -2.65 -19.56 -0.94
C PRO A 152 -1.37 -20.29 -1.34
N ARG A 153 -1.45 -21.63 -1.41
CA ARG A 153 -0.34 -22.45 -1.88
C ARG A 153 -0.29 -22.48 -3.40
N ALA A 154 0.89 -22.29 -3.97
CA ALA A 154 1.10 -22.48 -5.39
C ALA A 154 1.11 -23.97 -5.73
N ALA A 155 0.66 -24.33 -6.94
CA ALA A 155 0.64 -25.69 -7.44
C ALA A 155 2.07 -26.26 -7.60
N ARG A 156 3.03 -25.42 -8.01
CA ARG A 156 4.47 -25.74 -8.04
C ARG A 156 5.12 -25.16 -6.79
N ALA A 157 5.98 -25.93 -6.13
CA ALA A 157 6.73 -25.44 -4.98
C ALA A 157 7.71 -24.33 -5.41
N PRO A 158 7.67 -23.15 -4.78
CA PRO A 158 8.63 -22.08 -5.07
C PRO A 158 9.98 -22.41 -4.41
N ARG A 159 11.06 -21.84 -4.93
CA ARG A 159 12.36 -21.86 -4.26
C ARG A 159 12.33 -20.98 -3.00
N GLN A 160 11.70 -19.81 -3.10
CA GLN A 160 11.49 -18.88 -2.00
C GLN A 160 10.23 -18.02 -2.21
N THR A 161 9.77 -17.39 -1.13
CA THR A 161 8.69 -16.42 -1.17
C THR A 161 9.26 -15.02 -1.02
N VAL A 162 8.95 -14.15 -1.97
CA VAL A 162 9.30 -12.73 -1.93
C VAL A 162 8.03 -11.93 -1.64
N VAL A 163 8.01 -11.20 -0.53
CA VAL A 163 6.96 -10.21 -0.28
C VAL A 163 7.39 -8.91 -0.95
N TYR A 164 6.59 -8.42 -1.89
CA TYR A 164 6.81 -7.16 -2.58
C TYR A 164 5.91 -6.08 -2.00
N PHE A 165 6.52 -5.00 -1.52
CA PHE A 165 5.81 -3.90 -0.85
C PHE A 165 6.27 -2.55 -1.38
N PRO A 166 5.80 -2.16 -2.59
CA PRO A 166 6.21 -0.92 -3.25
C PRO A 166 5.51 0.33 -2.70
N GLY A 167 5.88 1.50 -3.24
CA GLY A 167 5.17 2.76 -3.05
C GLY A 167 5.40 3.43 -1.72
N SER A 168 6.36 2.96 -0.92
CA SER A 168 6.56 3.44 0.46
C SER A 168 5.32 3.30 1.36
N THR A 169 4.46 2.34 1.05
CA THR A 169 3.21 2.07 1.77
C THR A 169 3.45 1.77 3.26
N LEU A 170 4.63 1.23 3.62
CA LEU A 170 5.02 1.06 5.03
C LEU A 170 5.02 2.39 5.80
N GLY A 171 5.30 3.50 5.13
CA GLY A 171 5.28 4.84 5.70
C GLY A 171 3.91 5.31 6.21
N ASN A 172 2.82 4.69 5.74
CA ASN A 172 1.45 5.04 6.16
C ASN A 172 1.11 4.57 7.60
N PHE A 173 2.05 3.90 8.25
CA PHE A 173 1.88 3.35 9.59
C PHE A 173 2.80 4.02 10.61
N ASP A 174 2.36 4.06 11.88
CA ASP A 174 3.25 4.44 12.97
C ASP A 174 4.41 3.43 13.12
N PRO A 175 5.53 3.83 13.76
CA PRO A 175 6.73 2.99 13.82
C PRO A 175 6.53 1.62 14.47
N GLU A 176 5.62 1.52 15.45
CA GLU A 176 5.34 0.25 16.11
C GLU A 176 4.51 -0.68 15.21
N PHE A 177 3.55 -0.11 14.49
CA PHE A 177 2.77 -0.88 13.53
C PHE A 177 3.64 -1.31 12.35
N ALA A 178 4.48 -0.42 11.82
CA ALA A 178 5.43 -0.74 10.76
C ALA A 178 6.35 -1.91 11.15
N LEU A 179 6.84 -1.93 12.39
CA LEU A 179 7.63 -3.05 12.93
C LEU A 179 6.83 -4.35 12.98
N ARG A 180 5.56 -4.31 13.44
CA ARG A 180 4.70 -5.51 13.45
C ARG A 180 4.43 -6.03 12.03
N LEU A 181 4.18 -5.12 11.09
CA LEU A 181 3.92 -5.49 9.70
C LEU A 181 5.14 -6.13 9.04
N LEU A 182 6.34 -5.59 9.26
CA LEU A 182 7.59 -6.22 8.80
C LEU A 182 7.79 -7.61 9.41
N LYS A 183 7.49 -7.81 10.71
CA LYS A 183 7.54 -9.14 11.34
C LYS A 183 6.53 -10.11 10.74
N GLN A 184 5.34 -9.63 10.37
CA GLN A 184 4.36 -10.44 9.65
C GLN A 184 4.89 -10.85 8.28
N MET A 185 5.42 -9.91 7.48
CA MET A 185 6.03 -10.20 6.17
C MET A 185 7.18 -11.22 6.30
N ARG A 186 8.00 -11.11 7.37
CA ARG A 186 9.05 -12.10 7.66
C ARG A 186 8.48 -13.50 7.86
N SER A 187 7.41 -13.60 8.66
CA SER A 187 6.73 -14.88 8.87
C SER A 187 6.21 -15.47 7.56
N GLU A 188 5.64 -14.66 6.70
CA GLU A 188 5.11 -15.09 5.39
C GLU A 188 6.23 -15.48 4.42
N ALA A 189 7.33 -14.72 4.39
CA ALA A 189 8.50 -15.04 3.59
C ALA A 189 9.13 -16.39 3.98
N ARG A 190 9.12 -16.74 5.29
CA ARG A 190 9.64 -18.00 5.81
C ARG A 190 8.68 -19.18 5.67
N GLN A 191 7.38 -18.96 5.77
CA GLN A 191 6.37 -20.03 5.75
C GLN A 191 5.99 -20.48 4.33
N GLY A 192 6.54 -19.88 3.31
CA GLY A 192 6.14 -20.07 1.93
C GLY A 192 6.34 -21.45 1.33
N GLY A 193 6.90 -22.42 2.07
CA GLY A 193 7.15 -23.78 1.59
C GLY A 193 8.34 -23.89 0.62
N GLY A 194 9.13 -22.83 0.49
CA GLY A 194 10.35 -22.80 -0.31
C GLY A 194 11.52 -23.54 0.33
N VAL A 195 12.54 -23.82 -0.47
CA VAL A 195 13.80 -24.46 -0.02
C VAL A 195 14.67 -23.46 0.76
N LEU A 196 14.50 -22.16 0.47
CA LEU A 196 15.24 -21.07 1.09
C LEU A 196 14.28 -20.17 1.89
N ASP A 197 14.79 -19.56 2.95
CA ASP A 197 14.13 -18.42 3.58
C ASP A 197 14.03 -17.30 2.56
N GLY A 198 12.83 -16.76 2.40
CA GLY A 198 12.56 -15.66 1.47
C GLY A 198 12.94 -14.30 2.05
N GLY A 199 12.35 -13.26 1.49
CA GLY A 199 12.61 -11.89 1.92
C GLY A 199 11.54 -10.90 1.50
N VAL A 200 11.87 -9.62 1.65
CA VAL A 200 10.98 -8.50 1.30
C VAL A 200 11.68 -7.56 0.33
N LEU A 201 11.10 -7.34 -0.83
CA LEU A 201 11.46 -6.25 -1.73
C LEU A 201 10.57 -5.06 -1.41
N ILE A 202 11.14 -3.95 -0.94
CA ILE A 202 10.36 -2.84 -0.39
C ILE A 202 10.79 -1.49 -0.96
N GLY A 203 9.80 -0.67 -1.33
CA GLY A 203 9.99 0.73 -1.65
C GLY A 203 9.95 1.60 -0.41
N VAL A 204 10.92 2.51 -0.25
CA VAL A 204 11.04 3.37 0.94
C VAL A 204 11.35 4.81 0.51
N ASP A 205 10.45 5.72 0.85
CA ASP A 205 10.61 7.14 0.60
C ASP A 205 11.58 7.76 1.63
N LEU A 206 12.59 8.46 1.12
CA LEU A 206 13.70 8.97 1.94
C LEU A 206 13.44 10.40 2.42
N VAL A 207 14.06 10.77 3.55
CA VAL A 207 14.06 12.14 4.07
C VAL A 207 14.72 13.07 3.04
N LYS A 208 14.06 14.18 2.75
CA LYS A 208 14.49 15.23 1.82
C LYS A 208 13.93 16.59 2.21
N ASP A 209 14.11 17.58 1.37
CA ASP A 209 13.61 18.93 1.59
C ASP A 209 12.11 18.94 1.91
N LYS A 210 11.73 19.73 2.94
CA LYS A 210 10.35 19.84 3.41
C LYS A 210 9.40 20.33 2.33
N THR A 211 9.84 21.26 1.47
CA THR A 211 8.99 21.84 0.42
C THR A 211 8.64 20.81 -0.63
N VAL A 212 9.59 19.93 -1.00
CA VAL A 212 9.35 18.80 -1.91
C VAL A 212 8.38 17.81 -1.28
N LEU A 213 8.56 17.48 0.02
CA LEU A 213 7.68 16.56 0.73
C LEU A 213 6.26 17.10 0.83
N GLU A 214 6.08 18.37 1.21
CA GLU A 214 4.74 18.96 1.37
C GLU A 214 4.03 19.15 0.04
N ALA A 215 4.75 19.53 -1.04
CA ALA A 215 4.17 19.67 -2.37
C ALA A 215 3.56 18.36 -2.88
N ALA A 216 4.23 17.22 -2.64
CA ALA A 216 3.75 15.90 -3.07
C ALA A 216 2.40 15.51 -2.48
N TYR A 217 2.01 16.10 -1.34
CA TYR A 217 0.74 15.83 -0.66
C TYR A 217 -0.23 17.03 -0.69
N ASN A 218 0.11 18.12 -1.40
CA ASN A 218 -0.71 19.30 -1.60
C ASN A 218 -0.56 19.78 -3.06
N ASP A 219 -0.82 18.89 -4.01
CA ASP A 219 -0.71 19.19 -5.45
C ASP A 219 -1.59 20.38 -5.85
N ALA A 220 -1.09 21.21 -6.78
CA ALA A 220 -1.78 22.42 -7.22
C ALA A 220 -3.14 22.12 -7.90
N ALA A 221 -3.30 20.92 -8.48
CA ALA A 221 -4.56 20.48 -9.10
C ALA A 221 -5.61 20.04 -8.08
N GLY A 222 -5.26 19.90 -6.79
CA GLY A 222 -6.18 19.51 -5.71
C GLY A 222 -6.63 18.04 -5.75
N VAL A 223 -5.92 17.18 -6.48
CA VAL A 223 -6.29 15.78 -6.60
C VAL A 223 -6.11 15.04 -5.27
N THR A 224 -5.03 15.33 -4.54
CA THR A 224 -4.79 14.77 -3.20
C THR A 224 -5.85 15.23 -2.20
N ALA A 225 -6.29 16.49 -2.29
CA ALA A 225 -7.39 16.98 -1.48
C ALA A 225 -8.71 16.24 -1.77
N ALA A 226 -9.02 16.03 -3.04
CA ALA A 226 -10.18 15.24 -3.46
C ALA A 226 -10.11 13.78 -2.97
N PHE A 227 -8.94 13.16 -3.04
CA PHE A 227 -8.70 11.82 -2.50
C PHE A 227 -8.94 11.75 -0.99
N THR A 228 -8.38 12.70 -0.24
CA THR A 228 -8.56 12.77 1.21
C THR A 228 -10.02 12.96 1.61
N LEU A 229 -10.73 13.87 0.95
CA LEU A 229 -12.14 14.16 1.26
C LEU A 229 -13.08 13.04 0.79
N ASN A 230 -12.68 12.19 -0.16
CA ASN A 230 -13.45 11.02 -0.56
C ASN A 230 -13.70 10.06 0.61
N LEU A 231 -12.86 10.09 1.66
CA LEU A 231 -13.10 9.35 2.89
C LEU A 231 -14.45 9.71 3.51
N LEU A 232 -14.79 11.00 3.60
CA LEU A 232 -16.07 11.47 4.16
C LEU A 232 -17.24 11.05 3.26
N VAL A 233 -17.08 11.14 1.93
CA VAL A 233 -18.09 10.65 0.95
C VAL A 233 -18.37 9.17 1.18
N ARG A 234 -17.32 8.39 1.38
CA ARG A 234 -17.42 6.95 1.64
C ARG A 234 -18.17 6.67 2.95
N LEU A 235 -17.83 7.36 4.04
CA LEU A 235 -18.51 7.17 5.32
C LEU A 235 -20.01 7.55 5.24
N ASN A 236 -20.34 8.64 4.55
CA ASN A 236 -21.73 9.03 4.31
C ASN A 236 -22.49 7.91 3.57
N ARG A 237 -21.89 7.38 2.50
CA ARG A 237 -22.49 6.33 1.67
C ARG A 237 -22.60 4.96 2.37
N GLU A 238 -21.54 4.51 3.03
CA GLU A 238 -21.44 3.13 3.51
C GLU A 238 -21.98 2.90 4.91
N ILE A 239 -21.88 3.90 5.80
CA ILE A 239 -22.34 3.78 7.21
C ILE A 239 -23.38 4.80 7.60
N GLY A 240 -23.87 5.63 6.66
CA GLY A 240 -24.94 6.61 6.92
C GLY A 240 -24.49 7.77 7.79
N ALA A 241 -23.24 8.20 7.68
CA ALA A 241 -22.78 9.45 8.26
C ALA A 241 -23.38 10.65 7.49
N ASP A 242 -23.37 11.83 8.09
CA ASP A 242 -23.91 13.08 7.51
C ASP A 242 -22.85 14.19 7.41
N PHE A 243 -21.58 13.83 7.13
CA PHE A 243 -20.54 14.83 6.91
C PHE A 243 -20.95 15.80 5.80
N ASP A 244 -21.01 17.12 6.12
CA ASP A 244 -21.10 18.16 5.11
C ASP A 244 -19.72 18.42 4.50
N LEU A 245 -19.52 18.02 3.24
CA LEU A 245 -18.21 18.05 2.59
C LEU A 245 -17.65 19.48 2.46
N ASP A 246 -18.49 20.49 2.30
CA ASP A 246 -18.06 21.89 2.24
C ASP A 246 -17.62 22.42 3.62
N GLY A 247 -18.00 21.72 4.67
CA GLY A 247 -17.60 21.99 6.05
C GLY A 247 -16.18 21.56 6.39
N PHE A 248 -15.45 20.91 5.46
CA PHE A 248 -14.12 20.37 5.72
C PHE A 248 -13.13 20.69 4.59
N HIS A 249 -11.83 20.69 4.91
CA HIS A 249 -10.77 20.81 3.92
C HIS A 249 -9.60 19.87 4.24
N HIS A 250 -8.83 19.56 3.21
CA HIS A 250 -7.59 18.82 3.30
C HIS A 250 -6.42 19.69 3.78
N ARG A 251 -5.52 19.11 4.59
CA ARG A 251 -4.27 19.72 5.00
C ARG A 251 -3.21 18.66 5.22
N ALA A 252 -2.12 18.68 4.47
CA ALA A 252 -0.96 17.83 4.69
C ALA A 252 0.26 18.68 5.11
N ARG A 253 0.98 18.28 6.16
CA ARG A 253 2.17 18.95 6.66
C ARG A 253 3.25 17.97 7.05
N TYR A 254 4.50 18.35 6.81
CA TYR A 254 5.64 17.56 7.26
C TYR A 254 6.00 17.91 8.71
N ASN A 255 5.84 16.92 9.58
CA ASN A 255 6.29 16.99 10.96
C ASN A 255 7.78 16.58 11.01
N VAL A 256 8.66 17.57 11.12
CA VAL A 256 10.13 17.37 11.08
C VAL A 256 10.60 16.50 12.25
N LEU A 257 10.02 16.69 13.44
CA LEU A 257 10.41 15.92 14.64
C LEU A 257 10.02 14.45 14.54
N ALA A 258 8.85 14.19 13.96
CA ALA A 258 8.34 12.82 13.75
C ALA A 258 8.83 12.19 12.43
N GLY A 259 9.48 12.97 11.54
CA GLY A 259 9.98 12.49 10.27
C GLY A 259 8.89 12.00 9.32
N ARG A 260 7.72 12.65 9.30
CA ARG A 260 6.57 12.17 8.50
C ARG A 260 5.66 13.29 8.01
N ILE A 261 4.98 13.07 6.91
CA ILE A 261 3.78 13.83 6.54
C ILE A 261 2.63 13.37 7.44
N GLU A 262 1.84 14.33 7.88
CA GLU A 262 0.58 14.13 8.58
C GLU A 262 -0.54 14.76 7.78
N THR A 263 -1.44 13.93 7.24
CA THR A 263 -2.60 14.36 6.47
C THR A 263 -3.81 14.42 7.39
N HIS A 264 -4.47 15.55 7.36
CA HIS A 264 -5.64 15.84 8.18
C HIS A 264 -6.82 16.28 7.32
N ILE A 265 -8.01 15.96 7.78
CA ILE A 265 -9.26 16.62 7.41
C ILE A 265 -9.59 17.63 8.51
N VAL A 266 -9.74 18.89 8.15
CA VAL A 266 -9.89 20.01 9.10
C VAL A 266 -11.27 20.61 8.96
N SER A 267 -11.98 20.83 10.07
CA SER A 267 -13.30 21.46 10.07
C SER A 267 -13.18 22.97 9.83
N ASN A 268 -14.02 23.49 8.91
CA ASN A 268 -14.08 24.91 8.55
C ASN A 268 -14.91 25.75 9.55
N ARG A 269 -15.74 25.09 10.36
CA ARG A 269 -16.69 25.70 11.30
C ARG A 269 -16.96 24.79 12.48
N ASP A 270 -17.64 25.29 13.49
CA ASP A 270 -18.26 24.46 14.52
C ASP A 270 -19.43 23.71 13.88
N GLN A 271 -19.42 22.38 13.98
CA GLN A 271 -20.45 21.52 13.39
C GLN A 271 -20.51 20.15 14.08
N ASP A 272 -21.68 19.53 13.99
CA ASP A 272 -21.91 18.17 14.47
C ASP A 272 -22.05 17.21 13.30
N VAL A 273 -21.55 15.99 13.49
CA VAL A 273 -21.69 14.88 12.55
C VAL A 273 -22.36 13.72 13.26
N HIS A 274 -23.34 13.12 12.62
CA HIS A 274 -24.12 12.02 13.17
C HIS A 274 -23.78 10.69 12.46
N ILE A 275 -23.55 9.67 13.25
CA ILE A 275 -23.29 8.31 12.77
C ILE A 275 -23.90 7.32 13.76
N ASP A 276 -24.78 6.44 13.29
CA ASP A 276 -25.39 5.37 14.10
C ASP A 276 -25.99 5.87 15.44
N GLY A 277 -26.74 6.97 15.37
CA GLY A 277 -27.39 7.60 16.52
C GLY A 277 -26.45 8.31 17.50
N ARG A 278 -25.16 8.44 17.18
CA ARG A 278 -24.18 9.20 17.96
C ARG A 278 -23.85 10.52 17.28
N THR A 279 -23.55 11.53 18.09
CA THR A 279 -23.14 12.86 17.65
C THR A 279 -21.66 13.08 17.95
N PHE A 280 -20.92 13.57 16.96
CA PHE A 280 -19.51 13.92 17.06
C PHE A 280 -19.33 15.39 16.73
N HIS A 281 -19.02 16.17 17.76
CA HIS A 281 -18.76 17.60 17.59
C HIS A 281 -17.37 17.85 16.99
N PHE A 282 -17.28 18.77 16.02
CA PHE A 282 -16.05 19.30 15.45
C PHE A 282 -16.00 20.82 15.69
N ALA A 283 -15.00 21.27 16.44
CA ALA A 283 -14.74 22.69 16.56
C ALA A 283 -14.14 23.26 15.27
N ARG A 284 -14.33 24.53 15.00
CA ARG A 284 -13.67 25.23 13.89
C ARG A 284 -12.15 25.09 14.01
N GLY A 285 -11.50 24.62 12.96
CA GLY A 285 -10.06 24.37 12.92
C GLY A 285 -9.62 23.04 13.54
N GLU A 286 -10.55 22.24 14.10
CA GLU A 286 -10.22 20.93 14.60
C GLU A 286 -9.74 20.02 13.45
N ALA A 287 -8.60 19.35 13.69
CA ALA A 287 -7.93 18.51 12.72
C ALA A 287 -8.09 17.04 13.08
N MET A 288 -8.70 16.28 12.19
CA MET A 288 -8.80 14.83 12.28
C MET A 288 -7.69 14.20 11.46
N LEU A 289 -6.82 13.42 12.11
CA LEU A 289 -5.74 12.70 11.44
C LEU A 289 -6.30 11.56 10.61
N VAL A 290 -5.91 11.47 9.33
CA VAL A 290 -6.39 10.43 8.43
C VAL A 290 -5.27 9.61 7.76
N GLU A 291 -4.04 10.14 7.70
CA GLU A 291 -2.92 9.40 7.13
C GLU A 291 -1.58 9.91 7.69
N TYR A 292 -0.64 8.98 7.84
CA TYR A 292 0.79 9.25 7.95
C TYR A 292 1.49 8.95 6.64
N SER A 293 2.64 9.58 6.41
CA SER A 293 3.62 9.10 5.43
C SER A 293 5.03 9.35 6.00
N CYS A 294 5.53 8.33 6.70
CA CYS A 294 6.86 8.34 7.32
C CYS A 294 7.96 8.34 6.27
N LYS A 295 8.98 9.14 6.51
CA LYS A 295 10.18 9.23 5.68
C LYS A 295 11.36 8.69 6.48
N TYR A 296 12.23 7.96 5.82
CA TYR A 296 13.33 7.27 6.48
C TYR A 296 14.68 7.78 5.95
N THR A 297 15.72 7.71 6.75
CA THR A 297 17.08 7.61 6.23
C THR A 297 17.39 6.12 5.99
N LEU A 298 18.39 5.82 5.15
CA LEU A 298 18.79 4.41 4.94
C LEU A 298 19.15 3.72 6.26
N GLU A 299 19.82 4.44 7.17
CA GLU A 299 20.22 3.92 8.48
C GLU A 299 19.02 3.72 9.41
N SER A 300 18.06 4.65 9.42
CA SER A 300 16.87 4.51 10.28
C SER A 300 16.00 3.35 9.82
N PHE A 301 15.86 3.15 8.50
CA PHE A 301 15.16 2.02 7.95
C PHE A 301 15.89 0.69 8.21
N ALA A 302 17.20 0.64 8.02
CA ALA A 302 18.01 -0.55 8.34
C ALA A 302 17.84 -0.98 9.80
N ARG A 303 17.84 -0.02 10.75
CA ARG A 303 17.55 -0.33 12.17
C ARG A 303 16.15 -0.90 12.38
N LEU A 304 15.15 -0.39 11.67
CA LEU A 304 13.77 -0.93 11.73
C LEU A 304 13.71 -2.36 11.18
N ALA A 305 14.36 -2.61 10.04
CA ALA A 305 14.47 -3.93 9.42
C ALA A 305 15.16 -4.95 10.35
N THR A 306 16.27 -4.56 10.97
CA THR A 306 16.99 -5.42 11.95
C THR A 306 16.11 -5.78 13.15
N ARG A 307 15.34 -4.83 13.69
CA ARG A 307 14.38 -5.09 14.79
C ARG A 307 13.25 -6.05 14.37
N ALA A 308 12.95 -6.11 13.08
CA ALA A 308 11.99 -7.05 12.52
C ALA A 308 12.60 -8.43 12.21
N GLY A 309 13.92 -8.61 12.33
CA GLY A 309 14.67 -9.84 12.05
C GLY A 309 15.07 -9.96 10.59
N PHE A 310 15.31 -8.82 9.93
CA PHE A 310 15.85 -8.77 8.58
C PHE A 310 17.23 -8.12 8.55
N ARG A 311 18.03 -8.52 7.58
CA ARG A 311 19.22 -7.81 7.12
C ARG A 311 18.95 -7.16 5.77
N VAL A 312 19.33 -5.90 5.60
CA VAL A 312 19.32 -5.24 4.28
C VAL A 312 20.45 -5.83 3.46
N ALA A 313 20.12 -6.54 2.40
CA ALA A 313 21.10 -7.19 1.52
C ALA A 313 21.53 -6.25 0.39
N GLU A 314 20.56 -5.57 -0.25
CA GLU A 314 20.82 -4.66 -1.35
C GLU A 314 19.98 -3.39 -1.20
N VAL A 315 20.50 -2.29 -1.74
CA VAL A 315 19.83 -0.98 -1.77
C VAL A 315 20.05 -0.33 -3.12
N TRP A 316 18.97 0.01 -3.80
CA TRP A 316 18.98 0.78 -5.05
C TRP A 316 18.32 2.13 -4.82
N THR A 317 18.94 3.21 -5.28
CA THR A 317 18.44 4.59 -5.12
C THR A 317 18.48 5.34 -6.43
N ASP A 318 17.66 6.37 -6.57
CA ASP A 318 17.84 7.38 -7.59
C ASP A 318 19.11 8.24 -7.30
N PRO A 319 19.66 8.93 -8.30
CA PRO A 319 20.88 9.77 -8.12
C PRO A 319 20.72 10.86 -7.06
N ALA A 320 19.51 11.41 -6.87
CA ALA A 320 19.23 12.43 -5.88
C ALA A 320 18.89 11.84 -4.50
N ARG A 321 18.91 10.50 -4.36
CA ARG A 321 18.56 9.78 -3.12
C ARG A 321 17.22 10.20 -2.53
N GLN A 322 16.23 10.38 -3.39
CA GLN A 322 14.88 10.73 -2.96
C GLN A 322 14.09 9.50 -2.50
N PHE A 323 14.38 8.35 -3.09
CA PHE A 323 13.68 7.10 -2.83
C PHE A 323 14.66 5.92 -2.85
N SER A 324 14.29 4.81 -2.26
CA SER A 324 15.07 3.57 -2.33
C SER A 324 14.16 2.36 -2.56
N VAL A 325 14.63 1.41 -3.34
CA VAL A 325 14.13 0.04 -3.37
C VAL A 325 15.15 -0.81 -2.63
N GLN A 326 14.71 -1.62 -1.67
CA GLN A 326 15.61 -2.38 -0.81
C GLN A 326 15.22 -3.85 -0.78
N TRP A 327 16.22 -4.73 -0.83
CA TRP A 327 16.05 -6.16 -0.66
C TRP A 327 16.43 -6.55 0.77
N LEU A 328 15.46 -7.07 1.51
CA LEU A 328 15.60 -7.53 2.88
C LEU A 328 15.56 -9.05 2.89
N ILE A 329 16.57 -9.69 3.48
CA ILE A 329 16.61 -11.14 3.68
C ILE A 329 16.39 -11.47 5.16
N CYS A 330 15.76 -12.62 5.41
CA CYS A 330 15.56 -13.10 6.78
C CYS A 330 16.92 -13.48 7.42
N ASP A 331 17.13 -13.00 8.67
CA ASP A 331 18.25 -13.45 9.51
C ASP A 331 17.89 -14.72 10.26
#